data_967a3e3e2d698472db728fa9b9150a01
#
_entry.id   967a3e3e2d698472db728fa9b9150a01
#
_cell.length_a   1.000
_cell.length_b   1.000
_cell.length_c   1.000
_cell.angle_alpha   90.00
_cell.angle_beta   90.00
_cell.angle_gamma   90.00
#
_symmetry.space_group_name_H-M   'P 1'
#
loop_
_entity.id
_entity.type
_entity.pdbx_description
1 polymer ?
#
loop_
_entity_poly.entity_id
_entity_poly.type
_entity_poly.pdbx_seq_one_letter_code
_entity_poly.pdbx_strand_id
1 'polypeptide(L)'
;MTNETTQSATSGLLRGKTGLIFGVAHKTSIAWAIASALNEAGMRLAFTYQGERLEENVRELAGTLEGSLILPCDVTDDAQIKAVFDEVDATFGGLDTLIHSVAFAKKEDLSGAFVDTSRDGYLLAQDISAYSLTALSRAATPLFEKNGGGSVITLTYLGGERVVENYNVMGVAKAALEMSVRYLAADLGPKNIRVNAISAGPIKTLAARGISGFSNILSYMEEHTPLKRNVEAAEVADTALFLASPLARGITGEVIHVDSGFHIMGF
;
A
#
# COMPACT_ATOMS: atom_id res chain seq x y z
N MET A 1 -12.47 -17.75 -19.03
CA MET A 1 -13.87 -17.63 -18.55
C MET A 1 -13.98 -17.15 -17.08
N THR A 2 -12.98 -16.56 -16.46
CA THR A 2 -12.95 -16.25 -15.02
C THR A 2 -13.09 -14.77 -14.67
N ASN A 3 -12.89 -13.83 -15.60
CA ASN A 3 -12.95 -12.39 -15.29
C ASN A 3 -14.36 -11.78 -15.23
N GLU A 4 -15.30 -12.25 -16.03
CA GLU A 4 -16.65 -11.65 -16.06
C GLU A 4 -17.51 -11.99 -14.82
N THR A 5 -17.26 -13.15 -14.21
CA THR A 5 -18.08 -13.59 -13.06
C THR A 5 -17.65 -12.90 -11.75
N THR A 6 -16.37 -12.53 -11.61
CA THR A 6 -15.85 -11.86 -10.40
C THR A 6 -16.24 -10.38 -10.39
N GLN A 7 -16.19 -9.69 -11.54
CA GLN A 7 -16.63 -8.30 -11.67
C GLN A 7 -18.10 -8.09 -11.27
N SER A 8 -18.98 -9.02 -11.57
CA SER A 8 -20.38 -8.93 -11.20
C SER A 8 -20.65 -9.05 -9.69
N ALA A 9 -19.84 -9.82 -8.96
CA ALA A 9 -20.05 -10.09 -7.54
C ALA A 9 -19.60 -8.94 -6.60
N THR A 10 -18.62 -8.13 -7.03
CA THR A 10 -18.06 -7.00 -6.26
C THR A 10 -18.61 -5.64 -6.67
N SER A 11 -19.31 -5.59 -7.81
CA SER A 11 -19.88 -4.35 -8.33
C SER A 11 -20.80 -3.67 -7.32
N GLY A 12 -20.45 -2.45 -6.91
CA GLY A 12 -21.23 -1.65 -5.97
C GLY A 12 -20.98 -1.96 -4.49
N LEU A 13 -20.08 -2.89 -4.14
CA LEU A 13 -19.73 -3.21 -2.75
C LEU A 13 -19.25 -1.99 -1.96
N LEU A 14 -18.58 -1.05 -2.64
CA LEU A 14 -18.04 0.19 -2.07
C LEU A 14 -18.75 1.45 -2.64
N ARG A 15 -19.96 1.31 -3.17
CA ARG A 15 -20.71 2.43 -3.72
C ARG A 15 -20.94 3.51 -2.67
N GLY A 16 -20.62 4.76 -3.02
CA GLY A 16 -20.73 5.92 -2.14
C GLY A 16 -19.61 6.04 -1.12
N LYS A 17 -18.61 5.17 -1.16
CA LYS A 17 -17.41 5.23 -0.35
C LYS A 17 -16.32 6.06 -1.02
N THR A 18 -15.42 6.63 -0.22
CA THR A 18 -14.31 7.45 -0.65
C THR A 18 -12.97 6.85 -0.21
N GLY A 19 -11.97 6.93 -1.08
CA GLY A 19 -10.63 6.41 -0.82
C GLY A 19 -9.54 7.39 -1.21
N LEU A 20 -8.44 7.40 -0.46
CA LEU A 20 -7.23 8.16 -0.75
C LEU A 20 -6.05 7.20 -0.94
N ILE A 21 -5.34 7.32 -2.05
CA ILE A 21 -4.28 6.38 -2.44
C ILE A 21 -2.95 7.10 -2.60
N PHE A 22 -1.97 6.66 -1.83
CA PHE A 22 -0.57 7.05 -1.92
C PHE A 22 0.24 5.97 -2.63
N GLY A 23 1.11 6.37 -3.58
CA GLY A 23 2.10 5.48 -4.18
C GLY A 23 1.75 4.94 -5.56
N VAL A 24 0.76 5.50 -6.26
CA VAL A 24 0.59 5.23 -7.70
C VAL A 24 1.74 5.90 -8.45
N ALA A 25 2.53 5.10 -9.16
CA ALA A 25 3.67 5.59 -9.94
C ALA A 25 3.58 5.20 -11.44
N HIS A 26 2.95 4.07 -11.73
CA HIS A 26 2.86 3.52 -13.08
C HIS A 26 1.69 2.52 -13.14
N LYS A 27 1.20 2.22 -14.35
CA LYS A 27 0.12 1.23 -14.58
C LYS A 27 0.40 -0.20 -14.05
N THR A 28 1.67 -0.53 -13.80
CA THR A 28 2.07 -1.82 -13.23
C THR A 28 2.29 -1.77 -11.71
N SER A 29 2.02 -0.63 -11.04
CA SER A 29 2.14 -0.55 -9.60
C SER A 29 0.99 -1.30 -8.90
N ILE A 30 1.29 -1.90 -7.75
CA ILE A 30 0.28 -2.56 -6.92
C ILE A 30 -0.80 -1.54 -6.51
N ALA A 31 -0.40 -0.31 -6.18
CA ALA A 31 -1.32 0.78 -5.85
C ALA A 31 -2.34 1.07 -6.97
N TRP A 32 -1.94 0.96 -8.25
CA TRP A 32 -2.86 1.14 -9.36
C TRP A 32 -3.84 -0.03 -9.50
N ALA A 33 -3.37 -1.27 -9.32
CA ALA A 33 -4.25 -2.43 -9.32
C ALA A 33 -5.30 -2.34 -8.20
N ILE A 34 -4.87 -1.90 -7.00
CA ILE A 34 -5.78 -1.64 -5.87
C ILE A 34 -6.79 -0.53 -6.24
N ALA A 35 -6.32 0.59 -6.80
CA ALA A 35 -7.17 1.70 -7.22
C ALA A 35 -8.26 1.25 -8.20
N SER A 36 -7.87 0.46 -9.21
CA SER A 36 -8.80 -0.07 -10.21
C SER A 36 -9.87 -0.94 -9.57
N ALA A 37 -9.50 -1.89 -8.70
CA ALA A 37 -10.44 -2.78 -8.02
C ALA A 37 -11.40 -2.01 -7.09
N LEU A 38 -10.90 -1.03 -6.33
CA LEU A 38 -11.75 -0.20 -5.45
C LEU A 38 -12.73 0.67 -6.26
N ASN A 39 -12.27 1.24 -7.38
CA ASN A 39 -13.13 2.05 -8.26
C ASN A 39 -14.19 1.19 -8.97
N GLU A 40 -13.84 0.02 -9.49
CA GLU A 40 -14.77 -0.95 -10.08
C GLU A 40 -15.84 -1.40 -9.07
N ALA A 41 -15.49 -1.46 -7.78
CA ALA A 41 -16.42 -1.72 -6.69
C ALA A 41 -17.30 -0.50 -6.32
N GLY A 42 -17.09 0.66 -6.97
CA GLY A 42 -17.91 1.86 -6.82
C GLY A 42 -17.35 2.92 -5.87
N MET A 43 -16.09 2.80 -5.44
CA MET A 43 -15.42 3.79 -4.59
C MET A 43 -14.95 4.99 -5.42
N ARG A 44 -15.19 6.21 -4.93
CA ARG A 44 -14.61 7.45 -5.47
C ARG A 44 -13.22 7.66 -4.89
N LEU A 45 -12.23 7.99 -5.73
CA LEU A 45 -10.82 7.95 -5.35
C LEU A 45 -10.13 9.31 -5.46
N ALA A 46 -9.26 9.58 -4.49
CA ALA A 46 -8.22 10.60 -4.55
C ALA A 46 -6.85 9.93 -4.67
N PHE A 47 -5.93 10.58 -5.36
CA PHE A 47 -4.58 10.11 -5.63
C PHE A 47 -3.56 11.17 -5.25
N THR A 48 -2.38 10.71 -4.81
CA THR A 48 -1.26 11.61 -4.60
C THR A 48 -0.07 11.24 -5.48
N TYR A 49 0.74 12.25 -5.79
CA TYR A 49 2.00 12.10 -6.51
C TYR A 49 3.10 12.93 -5.86
N GLN A 50 4.35 12.48 -5.98
CA GLN A 50 5.53 13.21 -5.53
C GLN A 50 6.35 13.67 -6.74
N GLY A 51 6.40 14.99 -6.94
CA GLY A 51 7.21 15.61 -7.98
C GLY A 51 6.65 15.47 -9.40
N GLU A 52 7.09 16.33 -10.28
CA GLU A 52 6.61 16.47 -11.67
C GLU A 52 6.71 15.16 -12.48
N ARG A 53 7.76 14.38 -12.23
CA ARG A 53 7.99 13.12 -12.95
C ARG A 53 6.85 12.10 -12.78
N LEU A 54 6.21 12.05 -11.61
CA LEU A 54 5.10 11.14 -11.35
C LEU A 54 3.75 11.75 -11.66
N GLU A 55 3.66 13.08 -11.70
CA GLU A 55 2.41 13.81 -11.96
C GLU A 55 1.76 13.38 -13.27
N GLU A 56 2.51 13.38 -14.36
CA GLU A 56 1.99 13.02 -15.70
C GLU A 56 1.40 11.61 -15.71
N ASN A 57 2.14 10.64 -15.18
CA ASN A 57 1.67 9.25 -15.09
C ASN A 57 0.40 9.10 -14.23
N VAL A 58 0.36 9.78 -13.07
CA VAL A 58 -0.80 9.69 -12.17
C VAL A 58 -2.01 10.38 -12.80
N ARG A 59 -1.83 11.53 -13.47
CA ARG A 59 -2.91 12.22 -14.19
C ARG A 59 -3.45 11.40 -15.35
N GLU A 60 -2.58 10.75 -16.13
CA GLU A 60 -3.00 9.84 -17.19
C GLU A 60 -3.86 8.70 -16.66
N LEU A 61 -3.40 8.03 -15.61
CA LEU A 61 -4.09 6.88 -15.04
C LEU A 61 -5.37 7.29 -14.31
N ALA A 62 -5.27 8.20 -13.35
CA ALA A 62 -6.40 8.63 -12.53
C ALA A 62 -7.45 9.42 -13.32
N GLY A 63 -7.04 10.12 -14.40
CA GLY A 63 -7.96 10.82 -15.31
C GLY A 63 -8.92 9.88 -16.07
N THR A 64 -8.64 8.58 -16.09
CA THR A 64 -9.58 7.58 -16.63
C THR A 64 -10.73 7.24 -15.66
N LEU A 65 -10.61 7.64 -14.38
CA LEU A 65 -11.59 7.36 -13.34
C LEU A 65 -12.43 8.61 -13.05
N GLU A 66 -13.74 8.49 -13.24
CA GLU A 66 -14.66 9.63 -13.09
C GLU A 66 -14.65 10.20 -11.67
N GLY A 67 -14.55 11.53 -11.57
CA GLY A 67 -14.60 12.23 -10.28
C GLY A 67 -13.37 12.02 -9.39
N SER A 68 -12.24 11.58 -9.96
CA SER A 68 -10.99 11.44 -9.22
C SER A 68 -10.38 12.79 -8.86
N LEU A 69 -9.75 12.86 -7.68
CA LEU A 69 -8.96 14.00 -7.21
C LEU A 69 -7.47 13.64 -7.29
N ILE A 70 -6.62 14.57 -7.73
CA ILE A 70 -5.18 14.33 -7.92
C ILE A 70 -4.39 15.46 -7.27
N LEU A 71 -3.57 15.16 -6.27
CA LEU A 71 -2.92 16.13 -5.40
C LEU A 71 -1.41 15.86 -5.27
N PRO A 72 -0.57 16.90 -5.23
CA PRO A 72 0.85 16.74 -4.89
C PRO A 72 1.01 16.39 -3.43
N CYS A 73 1.94 15.48 -3.10
CA CYS A 73 2.30 15.20 -1.73
C CYS A 73 3.68 14.55 -1.62
N ASP A 74 4.56 15.18 -0.86
CA ASP A 74 5.73 14.53 -0.27
C ASP A 74 5.34 14.09 1.16
N VAL A 75 5.44 12.81 1.44
CA VAL A 75 5.07 12.25 2.76
C VAL A 75 6.06 12.61 3.88
N THR A 76 7.17 13.26 3.55
CA THR A 76 8.13 13.82 4.52
C THR A 76 7.80 15.27 4.92
N ASP A 77 6.77 15.86 4.32
CA ASP A 77 6.34 17.24 4.55
C ASP A 77 4.93 17.26 5.18
N ASP A 78 4.87 17.53 6.48
CA ASP A 78 3.61 17.58 7.23
C ASP A 78 2.64 18.65 6.70
N ALA A 79 3.14 19.75 6.10
CA ALA A 79 2.28 20.78 5.52
C ALA A 79 1.60 20.30 4.23
N GLN A 80 2.33 19.54 3.38
CA GLN A 80 1.75 18.92 2.19
C GLN A 80 0.76 17.82 2.58
N ILE A 81 1.08 16.98 3.58
CA ILE A 81 0.13 16.00 4.12
C ILE A 81 -1.15 16.71 4.53
N LYS A 82 -1.05 17.76 5.35
CA LYS A 82 -2.22 18.52 5.79
C LYS A 82 -3.04 19.07 4.62
N ALA A 83 -2.40 19.67 3.63
CA ALA A 83 -3.07 20.24 2.46
C ALA A 83 -3.86 19.18 1.67
N VAL A 84 -3.32 17.96 1.52
CA VAL A 84 -4.01 16.83 0.89
C VAL A 84 -5.29 16.48 1.64
N PHE A 85 -5.23 16.33 2.97
CA PHE A 85 -6.41 15.94 3.74
C PHE A 85 -7.45 17.06 3.84
N ASP A 86 -7.02 18.33 3.87
CA ASP A 86 -7.94 19.49 3.79
C ASP A 86 -8.72 19.48 2.46
N GLU A 87 -8.04 19.20 1.32
CA GLU A 87 -8.69 19.16 0.01
C GLU A 87 -9.60 17.93 -0.16
N VAL A 88 -9.18 16.77 0.36
CA VAL A 88 -10.03 15.56 0.41
C VAL A 88 -11.28 15.83 1.25
N ASP A 89 -11.15 16.49 2.38
CA ASP A 89 -12.29 16.88 3.21
C ASP A 89 -13.24 17.84 2.48
N ALA A 90 -12.71 18.86 1.86
CA ALA A 90 -13.50 19.84 1.11
C ALA A 90 -14.25 19.22 -0.08
N THR A 91 -13.63 18.22 -0.74
CA THR A 91 -14.18 17.61 -1.97
C THR A 91 -15.07 16.40 -1.70
N PHE A 92 -14.72 15.57 -0.69
CA PHE A 92 -15.41 14.30 -0.40
C PHE A 92 -16.26 14.38 0.89
N GLY A 93 -15.95 15.32 1.79
CA GLY A 93 -16.64 15.49 3.08
C GLY A 93 -16.27 14.47 4.15
N GLY A 94 -15.43 13.48 3.82
CA GLY A 94 -14.97 12.42 4.70
C GLY A 94 -14.15 11.37 3.93
N LEU A 95 -13.64 10.37 4.65
CA LEU A 95 -12.83 9.29 4.08
C LEU A 95 -13.28 7.93 4.64
N ASP A 96 -13.29 6.90 3.79
CA ASP A 96 -13.59 5.52 4.19
C ASP A 96 -12.35 4.61 4.11
N THR A 97 -11.42 4.88 3.17
CA THR A 97 -10.25 4.03 2.95
C THR A 97 -9.00 4.86 2.68
N LEU A 98 -7.90 4.52 3.35
CA LEU A 98 -6.56 5.04 3.08
C LEU A 98 -5.66 3.89 2.62
N ILE A 99 -5.09 3.99 1.42
CA ILE A 99 -4.09 3.07 0.90
C ILE A 99 -2.71 3.72 0.99
N HIS A 100 -1.85 3.14 1.81
CA HIS A 100 -0.45 3.52 1.97
C HIS A 100 0.44 2.54 1.19
N SER A 101 0.86 2.94 -0.01
CA SER A 101 1.75 2.16 -0.88
C SER A 101 3.04 2.92 -1.19
N VAL A 102 3.62 3.54 -0.15
CA VAL A 102 4.83 4.34 -0.24
C VAL A 102 5.99 3.59 0.41
N ALA A 103 7.14 3.55 -0.28
CA ALA A 103 8.40 3.06 0.28
C ALA A 103 9.56 3.65 -0.52
N PHE A 104 10.64 3.99 0.16
CA PHE A 104 11.87 4.45 -0.46
C PHE A 104 13.09 4.10 0.40
N ALA A 105 14.16 3.67 -0.26
CA ALA A 105 15.51 3.61 0.29
C ALA A 105 16.51 3.97 -0.81
N LYS A 106 17.66 4.50 -0.42
CA LYS A 106 18.75 4.74 -1.36
C LYS A 106 19.28 3.40 -1.87
N LYS A 107 19.67 3.35 -3.15
CA LYS A 107 20.13 2.11 -3.79
C LYS A 107 21.36 1.52 -3.11
N GLU A 108 22.28 2.36 -2.66
CA GLU A 108 23.47 1.97 -1.93
C GLU A 108 23.19 1.30 -0.58
N ASP A 109 22.07 1.65 0.07
CA ASP A 109 21.66 1.09 1.36
C ASP A 109 20.83 -0.22 1.21
N LEU A 110 20.50 -0.63 -0.03
CA LEU A 110 19.83 -1.89 -0.32
C LEU A 110 20.79 -3.04 -0.62
N SER A 111 22.05 -2.74 -0.96
CA SER A 111 23.05 -3.74 -1.37
C SER A 111 24.27 -3.71 -0.48
N GLY A 112 25.11 -4.76 -0.54
CA GLY A 112 26.28 -4.89 0.30
C GLY A 112 25.95 -5.37 1.72
N ALA A 113 26.89 -5.16 2.66
CA ALA A 113 26.69 -5.58 4.04
C ALA A 113 25.76 -4.60 4.78
N PHE A 114 24.76 -5.11 5.48
CA PHE A 114 23.81 -4.28 6.23
C PHE A 114 24.50 -3.40 7.30
N VAL A 115 25.61 -3.88 7.88
CA VAL A 115 26.38 -3.13 8.89
C VAL A 115 26.94 -1.81 8.35
N ASP A 116 27.08 -1.67 7.05
CA ASP A 116 27.60 -0.48 6.38
C ASP A 116 26.50 0.54 6.04
N THR A 117 25.25 0.27 6.39
CA THR A 117 24.11 1.19 6.15
C THR A 117 24.41 2.56 6.74
N SER A 118 24.28 3.60 5.94
CA SER A 118 24.49 4.96 6.38
C SER A 118 23.40 5.42 7.36
N ARG A 119 23.75 6.29 8.32
CA ARG A 119 22.77 6.88 9.24
C ARG A 119 21.68 7.63 8.49
N ASP A 120 22.06 8.43 7.49
CA ASP A 120 21.10 9.23 6.71
C ASP A 120 20.20 8.35 5.85
N GLY A 121 20.74 7.27 5.25
CA GLY A 121 19.94 6.30 4.50
C GLY A 121 18.99 5.53 5.39
N TYR A 122 19.44 5.14 6.58
CA TYR A 122 18.59 4.50 7.58
C TYR A 122 17.41 5.40 7.99
N LEU A 123 17.69 6.66 8.37
CA LEU A 123 16.67 7.63 8.76
C LEU A 123 15.67 7.90 7.63
N LEU A 124 16.16 8.09 6.41
CA LEU A 124 15.32 8.33 5.24
C LEU A 124 14.39 7.14 4.94
N ALA A 125 14.91 5.92 5.01
CA ALA A 125 14.10 4.72 4.79
C ALA A 125 13.02 4.57 5.86
N GLN A 126 13.34 4.84 7.14
CA GLN A 126 12.37 4.79 8.24
C GLN A 126 11.31 5.87 8.11
N ASP A 127 11.69 7.09 7.77
CA ASP A 127 10.77 8.21 7.63
C ASP A 127 9.74 7.94 6.52
N ILE A 128 10.22 7.65 5.31
CA ILE A 128 9.34 7.46 4.15
C ILE A 128 8.58 6.14 4.20
N SER A 129 9.22 5.04 4.65
CA SER A 129 8.64 3.70 4.47
C SER A 129 7.93 3.15 5.72
N ALA A 130 8.08 3.80 6.87
CA ALA A 130 7.43 3.37 8.11
C ALA A 130 6.67 4.52 8.79
N TYR A 131 7.33 5.64 9.14
CA TYR A 131 6.71 6.74 9.86
C TYR A 131 5.59 7.41 9.07
N SER A 132 5.71 7.51 7.75
CA SER A 132 4.67 8.08 6.90
C SER A 132 3.30 7.44 7.09
N LEU A 133 3.21 6.12 7.38
CA LEU A 133 1.94 5.48 7.74
C LEU A 133 1.31 6.13 8.96
N THR A 134 2.10 6.42 9.99
CA THR A 134 1.63 7.06 11.23
C THR A 134 1.18 8.49 10.95
N ALA A 135 1.96 9.26 10.19
CA ALA A 135 1.64 10.64 9.83
C ALA A 135 0.33 10.72 9.01
N LEU A 136 0.19 9.87 7.99
CA LEU A 136 -1.00 9.81 7.15
C LEU A 136 -2.23 9.32 7.93
N SER A 137 -2.08 8.31 8.80
CA SER A 137 -3.18 7.81 9.63
C SER A 137 -3.68 8.88 10.60
N ARG A 138 -2.77 9.66 11.20
CA ARG A 138 -3.11 10.81 12.05
C ARG A 138 -3.94 11.83 11.28
N ALA A 139 -3.49 12.22 10.10
CA ALA A 139 -4.19 13.21 9.27
C ALA A 139 -5.55 12.70 8.76
N ALA A 140 -5.67 11.39 8.48
CA ALA A 140 -6.91 10.75 8.01
C ALA A 140 -7.97 10.57 9.12
N THR A 141 -7.55 10.48 10.39
CA THR A 141 -8.43 10.14 11.50
C THR A 141 -9.69 11.03 11.59
N PRO A 142 -9.62 12.38 11.50
CA PRO A 142 -10.82 13.21 11.56
C PRO A 142 -11.80 12.95 10.40
N LEU A 143 -11.30 12.59 9.22
CA LEU A 143 -12.13 12.31 8.05
C LEU A 143 -12.81 10.93 8.17
N PHE A 144 -12.12 9.95 8.76
CA PHE A 144 -12.72 8.65 9.09
C PHE A 144 -13.82 8.79 10.13
N GLU A 145 -13.61 9.61 11.16
CA GLU A 145 -14.61 9.84 12.22
C GLU A 145 -15.89 10.46 11.65
N LYS A 146 -15.81 11.31 10.62
CA LYS A 146 -16.99 11.85 9.91
C LYS A 146 -17.84 10.76 9.27
N ASN A 147 -17.21 9.70 8.78
CA ASN A 147 -17.87 8.55 8.15
C ASN A 147 -18.19 7.40 9.13
N GLY A 148 -17.92 7.61 10.45
CA GLY A 148 -18.18 6.60 11.49
C GLY A 148 -17.17 5.47 11.56
N GLY A 149 -15.98 5.66 10.99
CA GLY A 149 -14.88 4.70 10.95
C GLY A 149 -14.26 4.58 9.57
N GLY A 150 -13.32 3.66 9.40
CA GLY A 150 -12.64 3.47 8.12
C GLY A 150 -11.65 2.30 8.09
N SER A 151 -10.89 2.23 6.99
CA SER A 151 -9.87 1.19 6.78
C SER A 151 -8.57 1.81 6.27
N VAL A 152 -7.49 1.60 7.01
CA VAL A 152 -6.12 1.91 6.60
C VAL A 152 -5.46 0.62 6.15
N ILE A 153 -4.91 0.61 4.94
CA ILE A 153 -4.25 -0.57 4.35
C ILE A 153 -2.87 -0.15 3.89
N THR A 154 -1.83 -0.85 4.38
CA THR A 154 -0.45 -0.63 3.93
C THR A 154 0.11 -1.86 3.23
N LEU A 155 1.17 -1.67 2.45
CA LEU A 155 1.88 -2.74 1.75
C LEU A 155 3.21 -3.03 2.43
N THR A 156 3.42 -4.29 2.78
CA THR A 156 4.69 -4.79 3.31
C THR A 156 5.23 -5.93 2.45
N TYR A 157 6.30 -6.55 2.90
CA TYR A 157 6.97 -7.66 2.24
C TYR A 157 7.63 -8.58 3.27
N LEU A 158 7.75 -9.85 2.96
CA LEU A 158 8.38 -10.87 3.80
C LEU A 158 9.75 -10.47 4.39
N GLY A 159 10.46 -9.54 3.73
CA GLY A 159 11.70 -8.95 4.24
C GLY A 159 11.56 -8.19 5.56
N GLY A 160 10.36 -7.86 6.03
CA GLY A 160 10.09 -7.36 7.37
C GLY A 160 10.15 -8.44 8.46
N GLU A 161 9.95 -9.70 8.09
CA GLU A 161 9.93 -10.85 9.01
C GLU A 161 11.21 -11.71 8.92
N ARG A 162 11.81 -11.77 7.73
CA ARG A 162 12.97 -12.61 7.42
C ARG A 162 13.99 -11.83 6.64
N VAL A 163 15.27 -12.22 6.76
CA VAL A 163 16.34 -11.65 5.96
C VAL A 163 16.13 -12.01 4.48
N VAL A 164 16.04 -11.00 3.65
CA VAL A 164 16.01 -11.12 2.19
C VAL A 164 17.25 -10.41 1.65
N GLU A 165 18.03 -11.10 0.83
CA GLU A 165 19.23 -10.55 0.22
C GLU A 165 18.91 -9.31 -0.62
N ASN A 166 19.76 -8.28 -0.55
CA ASN A 166 19.60 -6.99 -1.23
C ASN A 166 18.32 -6.21 -0.85
N TYR A 167 17.80 -6.45 0.34
CA TYR A 167 16.67 -5.69 0.89
C TYR A 167 17.06 -4.85 2.13
N ASN A 168 18.10 -5.25 2.85
CA ASN A 168 18.82 -4.52 3.91
C ASN A 168 17.94 -3.55 4.74
N VAL A 169 18.21 -2.23 4.63
CA VAL A 169 17.51 -1.19 5.40
C VAL A 169 15.99 -1.20 5.17
N MET A 170 15.53 -1.60 3.99
CA MET A 170 14.11 -1.70 3.71
C MET A 170 13.45 -2.82 4.51
N GLY A 171 14.12 -3.93 4.77
CA GLY A 171 13.63 -4.99 5.66
C GLY A 171 13.35 -4.46 7.06
N VAL A 172 14.28 -3.69 7.62
CA VAL A 172 14.10 -3.05 8.93
C VAL A 172 12.95 -2.03 8.91
N ALA A 173 12.82 -1.25 7.85
CA ALA A 173 11.72 -0.31 7.70
C ALA A 173 10.36 -1.04 7.59
N LYS A 174 10.30 -2.20 6.91
CA LYS A 174 9.08 -3.01 6.84
C LYS A 174 8.71 -3.65 8.18
N ALA A 175 9.69 -4.11 8.96
CA ALA A 175 9.44 -4.57 10.34
C ALA A 175 8.85 -3.45 11.22
N ALA A 176 9.40 -2.24 11.13
CA ALA A 176 8.87 -1.06 11.82
C ALA A 176 7.45 -0.70 11.34
N LEU A 177 7.19 -0.77 10.03
CA LEU A 177 5.87 -0.56 9.43
C LEU A 177 4.84 -1.55 9.99
N GLU A 178 5.17 -2.84 10.04
CA GLU A 178 4.27 -3.91 10.54
C GLU A 178 3.97 -3.75 12.03
N MET A 179 4.94 -3.34 12.83
CA MET A 179 4.69 -3.03 14.23
C MET A 179 3.83 -1.77 14.36
N SER A 180 4.04 -0.75 13.53
CA SER A 180 3.20 0.45 13.50
C SER A 180 1.75 0.14 13.16
N VAL A 181 1.48 -0.83 12.29
CA VAL A 181 0.11 -1.34 12.01
C VAL A 181 -0.57 -1.80 13.29
N ARG A 182 0.11 -2.56 14.15
CA ARG A 182 -0.46 -3.09 15.40
C ARG A 182 -0.75 -1.97 16.40
N TYR A 183 0.17 -1.03 16.58
CA TYR A 183 -0.05 0.12 17.48
C TYR A 183 -1.17 1.02 16.96
N LEU A 184 -1.19 1.35 15.67
CA LEU A 184 -2.27 2.15 15.07
C LEU A 184 -3.62 1.44 15.15
N ALA A 185 -3.66 0.12 14.99
CA ALA A 185 -4.90 -0.66 15.15
C ALA A 185 -5.45 -0.58 16.58
N ALA A 186 -4.57 -0.63 17.58
CA ALA A 186 -4.96 -0.50 18.99
C ALA A 186 -5.46 0.92 19.31
N ASP A 187 -4.75 1.96 18.83
CA ASP A 187 -5.09 3.36 19.11
C ASP A 187 -6.36 3.84 18.38
N LEU A 188 -6.55 3.37 17.14
CA LEU A 188 -7.64 3.82 16.27
C LEU A 188 -8.88 2.92 16.33
N GLY A 189 -8.76 1.70 16.86
CA GLY A 189 -9.85 0.74 17.02
C GLY A 189 -11.08 1.30 17.76
N PRO A 190 -10.93 2.03 18.88
CA PRO A 190 -12.05 2.67 19.57
C PRO A 190 -12.85 3.67 18.70
N LYS A 191 -12.24 4.17 17.61
CA LYS A 191 -12.87 5.05 16.62
C LYS A 191 -13.45 4.28 15.42
N ASN A 192 -13.54 2.94 15.51
CA ASN A 192 -13.96 2.07 14.42
C ASN A 192 -13.09 2.19 13.15
N ILE A 193 -11.79 2.50 13.31
CA ILE A 193 -10.81 2.56 12.22
C ILE A 193 -9.94 1.31 12.31
N ARG A 194 -9.94 0.53 11.25
CA ARG A 194 -9.13 -0.69 11.13
C ARG A 194 -7.82 -0.38 10.42
N VAL A 195 -6.74 -0.99 10.85
CA VAL A 195 -5.41 -0.80 10.25
C VAL A 195 -4.80 -2.18 9.99
N ASN A 196 -4.50 -2.48 8.72
CA ASN A 196 -3.94 -3.79 8.33
C ASN A 196 -2.84 -3.60 7.28
N ALA A 197 -1.97 -4.59 7.16
CA ALA A 197 -0.96 -4.69 6.13
C ALA A 197 -1.23 -5.87 5.18
N ILE A 198 -0.83 -5.72 3.93
CA ILE A 198 -0.75 -6.83 2.97
C ILE A 198 0.73 -7.07 2.67
N SER A 199 1.22 -8.27 3.03
CA SER A 199 2.55 -8.75 2.67
C SER A 199 2.47 -9.41 1.29
N ALA A 200 2.80 -8.64 0.26
CA ALA A 200 2.73 -9.09 -1.12
C ALA A 200 4.00 -9.86 -1.51
N GLY A 201 3.86 -10.96 -2.22
CA GLY A 201 4.99 -11.60 -2.88
C GLY A 201 5.62 -10.70 -3.95
N PRO A 202 6.76 -11.09 -4.54
CA PRO A 202 7.43 -10.28 -5.55
C PRO A 202 6.59 -10.16 -6.82
N ILE A 203 6.32 -8.90 -7.20
CA ILE A 203 5.55 -8.54 -8.38
C ILE A 203 6.40 -7.66 -9.30
N LYS A 204 6.30 -7.85 -10.61
CA LYS A 204 7.02 -7.06 -11.62
C LYS A 204 6.49 -5.62 -11.67
N THR A 205 6.97 -4.78 -10.77
CA THR A 205 6.65 -3.34 -10.72
C THR A 205 7.83 -2.50 -11.20
N LEU A 206 7.61 -1.20 -11.41
CA LEU A 206 8.70 -0.26 -11.69
C LEU A 206 9.71 -0.20 -10.53
N ALA A 207 9.23 -0.21 -9.29
CA ALA A 207 10.08 -0.23 -8.09
C ALA A 207 10.94 -1.50 -8.00
N ALA A 208 10.37 -2.65 -8.34
CA ALA A 208 11.09 -3.94 -8.32
C ALA A 208 12.25 -4.02 -9.31
N ARG A 209 12.24 -3.21 -10.39
CA ARG A 209 13.37 -3.14 -11.35
C ARG A 209 14.66 -2.61 -10.72
N GLY A 210 14.58 -1.89 -9.61
CA GLY A 210 15.73 -1.40 -8.86
C GLY A 210 16.44 -2.47 -8.01
N ILE A 211 15.82 -3.63 -7.81
CA ILE A 211 16.35 -4.73 -7.00
C ILE A 211 17.24 -5.62 -7.88
N SER A 212 18.50 -5.76 -7.51
CA SER A 212 19.45 -6.63 -8.21
C SER A 212 19.00 -8.10 -8.11
N GLY A 213 19.02 -8.82 -9.23
CA GLY A 213 18.64 -10.24 -9.26
C GLY A 213 17.13 -10.52 -9.17
N PHE A 214 16.26 -9.51 -9.33
CA PHE A 214 14.81 -9.68 -9.20
C PHE A 214 14.21 -10.78 -10.08
N SER A 215 14.72 -11.00 -11.30
CA SER A 215 14.28 -12.09 -12.17
C SER A 215 14.54 -13.48 -11.57
N ASN A 216 15.68 -13.63 -10.87
CA ASN A 216 16.03 -14.90 -10.21
C ASN A 216 15.09 -15.13 -9.00
N ILE A 217 14.72 -14.07 -8.29
CA ILE A 217 13.72 -14.15 -7.21
C ILE A 217 12.39 -14.67 -7.76
N LEU A 218 11.93 -14.15 -8.89
CA LEU A 218 10.67 -14.61 -9.50
C LEU A 218 10.70 -16.08 -9.92
N SER A 219 11.80 -16.52 -10.56
CA SER A 219 11.94 -17.93 -10.94
C SER A 219 12.01 -18.84 -9.70
N TYR A 220 12.75 -18.42 -8.67
CA TYR A 220 12.82 -19.16 -7.42
C TYR A 220 11.44 -19.28 -6.74
N MET A 221 10.68 -18.18 -6.69
CA MET A 221 9.33 -18.16 -6.11
C MET A 221 8.38 -19.11 -6.86
N GLU A 222 8.39 -19.07 -8.18
CA GLU A 222 7.55 -19.95 -9.02
C GLU A 222 7.81 -21.43 -8.71
N GLU A 223 9.06 -21.82 -8.47
CA GLU A 223 9.44 -23.20 -8.15
C GLU A 223 9.12 -23.59 -6.69
N HIS A 224 9.18 -22.65 -5.75
CA HIS A 224 9.15 -22.95 -4.32
C HIS A 224 7.84 -22.57 -3.62
N THR A 225 6.96 -21.76 -4.23
CA THR A 225 5.64 -21.48 -3.67
C THR A 225 4.74 -22.72 -3.69
N PRO A 226 3.87 -22.93 -2.69
CA PRO A 226 2.85 -23.97 -2.71
C PRO A 226 1.97 -23.95 -3.97
N LEU A 227 1.57 -22.76 -4.46
CA LEU A 227 0.74 -22.63 -5.66
C LEU A 227 1.51 -22.74 -6.97
N LYS A 228 2.86 -22.92 -6.93
CA LYS A 228 3.75 -23.10 -8.10
C LYS A 228 3.62 -21.98 -9.14
N ARG A 229 3.42 -20.76 -8.68
CA ARG A 229 3.35 -19.56 -9.51
C ARG A 229 3.66 -18.31 -8.71
N ASN A 230 4.04 -17.26 -9.38
CA ASN A 230 4.13 -15.93 -8.77
C ASN A 230 2.73 -15.36 -8.51
N VAL A 231 2.65 -14.47 -7.52
CA VAL A 231 1.46 -13.67 -7.23
C VAL A 231 1.32 -12.55 -8.27
N GLU A 232 0.09 -12.16 -8.56
CA GLU A 232 -0.24 -11.04 -9.44
C GLU A 232 -0.74 -9.82 -8.65
N ALA A 233 -0.59 -8.63 -9.21
CA ALA A 233 -1.06 -7.39 -8.57
C ALA A 233 -2.58 -7.38 -8.34
N ALA A 234 -3.34 -8.07 -9.20
CA ALA A 234 -4.78 -8.22 -9.05
C ALA A 234 -5.16 -8.99 -7.77
N GLU A 235 -4.39 -10.03 -7.39
CA GLU A 235 -4.66 -10.81 -6.17
C GLU A 235 -4.41 -9.99 -4.89
N VAL A 236 -3.42 -9.08 -4.94
CA VAL A 236 -3.20 -8.10 -3.87
C VAL A 236 -4.34 -7.08 -3.83
N ALA A 237 -4.83 -6.66 -4.98
CA ALA A 237 -5.96 -5.74 -5.10
C ALA A 237 -7.27 -6.35 -4.57
N ASP A 238 -7.54 -7.64 -4.84
CA ASP A 238 -8.69 -8.36 -4.29
C ASP A 238 -8.65 -8.41 -2.76
N THR A 239 -7.47 -8.64 -2.18
CA THR A 239 -7.28 -8.60 -0.72
C THR A 239 -7.48 -7.19 -0.17
N ALA A 240 -6.99 -6.15 -0.86
CA ALA A 240 -7.23 -4.77 -0.46
C ALA A 240 -8.72 -4.39 -0.53
N LEU A 241 -9.43 -4.83 -1.57
CA LEU A 241 -10.87 -4.66 -1.71
C LEU A 241 -11.62 -5.33 -0.54
N PHE A 242 -11.26 -6.57 -0.19
CA PHE A 242 -11.81 -7.26 0.97
C PHE A 242 -11.57 -6.45 2.26
N LEU A 243 -10.34 -6.01 2.51
CA LEU A 243 -9.99 -5.23 3.69
C LEU A 243 -10.64 -3.84 3.74
N ALA A 244 -10.89 -3.20 2.60
CA ALA A 244 -11.63 -1.94 2.51
C ALA A 244 -13.13 -2.12 2.77
N SER A 245 -13.65 -3.32 2.55
CA SER A 245 -15.08 -3.61 2.61
C SER A 245 -15.59 -3.95 4.02
N PRO A 246 -16.93 -3.93 4.24
CA PRO A 246 -17.53 -4.41 5.47
C PRO A 246 -17.31 -5.90 5.77
N LEU A 247 -16.87 -6.69 4.78
CA LEU A 247 -16.56 -8.10 4.96
C LEU A 247 -15.40 -8.32 5.94
N ALA A 248 -14.49 -7.35 6.05
CA ALA A 248 -13.35 -7.38 6.96
C ALA A 248 -13.56 -6.61 8.28
N ARG A 249 -14.82 -6.35 8.68
CA ARG A 249 -15.15 -5.52 9.86
C ARG A 249 -14.59 -6.02 11.20
N GLY A 250 -14.22 -7.28 11.28
CA GLY A 250 -13.61 -7.89 12.46
C GLY A 250 -12.09 -8.05 12.37
N ILE A 251 -11.42 -7.48 11.33
CA ILE A 251 -9.99 -7.67 11.08
C ILE A 251 -9.27 -6.34 11.25
N THR A 252 -8.34 -6.27 12.21
CA THR A 252 -7.46 -5.12 12.43
C THR A 252 -6.16 -5.57 13.11
N GLY A 253 -5.04 -4.91 12.82
CA GLY A 253 -3.72 -5.22 13.36
C GLY A 253 -3.02 -6.39 12.65
N GLU A 254 -3.56 -6.90 11.55
CA GLU A 254 -3.07 -8.07 10.84
C GLU A 254 -2.11 -7.74 9.71
N VAL A 255 -1.20 -8.68 9.45
CA VAL A 255 -0.37 -8.75 8.24
C VAL A 255 -0.85 -9.96 7.43
N ILE A 256 -1.53 -9.69 6.33
CA ILE A 256 -2.09 -10.75 5.47
C ILE A 256 -1.14 -11.03 4.32
N HIS A 257 -0.67 -12.27 4.22
CA HIS A 257 0.22 -12.68 3.14
C HIS A 257 -0.56 -12.98 1.87
N VAL A 258 -0.12 -12.37 0.77
CA VAL A 258 -0.58 -12.62 -0.60
C VAL A 258 0.66 -12.90 -1.44
N ASP A 259 1.18 -14.12 -1.35
CA ASP A 259 2.50 -14.52 -1.86
C ASP A 259 2.52 -15.96 -2.41
N SER A 260 1.38 -16.49 -2.82
CA SER A 260 1.23 -17.87 -3.28
C SER A 260 1.62 -18.93 -2.24
N GLY A 261 1.64 -18.53 -0.94
CA GLY A 261 1.97 -19.39 0.18
C GLY A 261 3.48 -19.49 0.49
N PHE A 262 4.32 -18.65 -0.12
CA PHE A 262 5.77 -18.74 0.07
C PHE A 262 6.20 -18.56 1.53
N HIS A 263 5.56 -17.69 2.29
CA HIS A 263 5.95 -17.37 3.67
C HIS A 263 5.93 -18.56 4.61
N ILE A 264 5.13 -19.62 4.33
CA ILE A 264 5.08 -20.83 5.15
C ILE A 264 6.20 -21.83 4.85
N MET A 265 6.94 -21.63 3.75
CA MET A 265 7.99 -22.55 3.32
C MET A 265 9.26 -22.34 4.14
N GLY A 266 9.87 -23.44 4.60
CA GLY A 266 11.14 -23.42 5.33
C GLY A 266 12.35 -23.38 4.40
N PHE A 267 12.30 -24.13 3.30
CA PHE A 267 13.37 -24.28 2.32
C PHE A 267 12.77 -24.47 0.94
#